data_4333c944c36341380ff3f1f37f26e080
#
_entry.id   4333c944c36341380ff3f1f37f26e080
#
_cell.length_a   1.000
_cell.length_b   1.000
_cell.length_c   1.000
_cell.angle_alpha   90.00
_cell.angle_beta   90.00
_cell.angle_gamma   90.00
#
_symmetry.space_group_name_H-M   'P 1'
#
loop_
_entity.id
_entity.type
_entity.pdbx_description
1 polymer ?
#
loop_
_entity_poly.entity_id
_entity_poly.type
_entity_poly.pdbx_seq_one_letter_code
_entity_poly.pdbx_strand_id
1 'polypeptide(L)' 'MHIHVSSQNGEVKYWIEPEIELAQNIGFSEKQLNEVKHFILKHKNEITDAWIKHFNS' A
#
# COMPACT_ATOMS: atom_id res chain seq x y z
N MET A 1 -6.85 -6.53 -4.06
CA MET A 1 -5.39 -6.44 -3.88
C MET A 1 -5.04 -5.48 -2.76
N HIS A 2 -4.09 -5.84 -1.94
CA HIS A 2 -3.66 -4.98 -0.85
C HIS A 2 -2.13 -4.96 -0.74
N ILE A 3 -1.61 -3.90 -0.12
CA ILE A 3 -0.20 -3.74 0.17
C ILE A 3 0.00 -3.69 1.67
N HIS A 4 1.00 -4.40 2.15
CA HIS A 4 1.38 -4.43 3.56
C HIS A 4 2.76 -3.79 3.70
N VAL A 5 2.84 -2.74 4.53
CA VAL A 5 4.10 -2.06 4.84
C VAL A 5 4.38 -2.23 6.31
N SER A 6 5.56 -2.75 6.64
CA SER A 6 5.96 -2.91 8.02
C SER A 6 7.25 -2.18 8.29
N SER A 7 7.39 -1.70 9.53
CA SER A 7 8.58 -1.03 10.01
C SER A 7 8.81 -1.39 11.47
N GLN A 8 9.90 -0.90 12.04
CA GLN A 8 10.20 -1.14 13.45
C GLN A 8 9.10 -0.61 14.37
N ASN A 9 8.38 0.42 13.93
CA ASN A 9 7.39 1.10 14.76
C ASN A 9 5.96 0.63 14.53
N GLY A 10 5.72 -0.21 13.53
CA GLY A 10 4.36 -0.67 13.30
C GLY A 10 4.14 -1.24 11.92
N GLU A 11 2.87 -1.38 11.59
CA GLU A 11 2.43 -1.97 10.33
C GLU A 11 1.26 -1.17 9.77
N VAL A 12 1.21 -1.07 8.44
CA VAL A 12 0.08 -0.47 7.76
C VAL A 12 -0.33 -1.34 6.57
N LYS A 13 -1.61 -1.43 6.33
CA LYS A 13 -2.17 -2.21 5.23
C LYS A 13 -3.12 -1.32 4.45
N TYR A 14 -2.93 -1.27 3.13
CA TYR A 14 -3.77 -0.51 2.22
C TYR A 14 -4.41 -1.41 1.18
N TRP A 15 -5.68 -1.17 0.91
CA TRP A 15 -6.34 -1.72 -0.27
C TRP A 15 -5.97 -0.85 -1.47
N ILE A 16 -5.70 -1.48 -2.61
CA ILE A 16 -5.33 -0.75 -3.83
C ILE A 16 -6.51 -0.67 -4.79
N GLU A 17 -7.33 -1.68 -4.82
CA GLU A 17 -8.51 -1.71 -5.71
C GLU A 17 -9.77 -2.02 -4.90
N PRO A 18 -10.89 -1.44 -5.30
CA PRO A 18 -11.11 -0.47 -6.40
C PRO A 18 -10.50 0.90 -6.14
N GLU A 19 -10.24 1.23 -4.88
CA GLU A 19 -9.67 2.51 -4.48
C GLU A 19 -8.61 2.28 -3.42
N ILE A 20 -7.72 3.27 -3.26
CA ILE A 20 -6.72 3.20 -2.20
C ILE A 20 -7.39 3.53 -0.88
N GLU A 21 -7.48 2.55 0.01
CA GLU A 21 -8.08 2.71 1.33
C GLU A 21 -7.19 2.12 2.40
N LEU A 22 -7.12 2.81 3.53
CA LEU A 22 -6.41 2.30 4.69
C LEU A 22 -7.23 1.17 5.33
N ALA A 23 -6.67 -0.04 5.32
CA ALA A 23 -7.34 -1.20 5.92
C ALA A 23 -6.92 -1.42 7.36
N GLN A 24 -5.66 -1.14 7.69
CA GLN A 24 -5.14 -1.33 9.03
C GLN A 24 -3.93 -0.45 9.27
N ASN A 25 -3.85 0.14 10.47
CA ASN A 25 -2.70 0.93 10.88
C ASN A 25 -2.35 0.60 12.33
N ILE A 26 -1.12 0.18 12.55
CA ILE A 26 -0.58 -0.05 13.87
C ILE A 26 0.75 0.69 13.96
N GLY A 27 0.77 1.79 14.72
CA GLY A 27 2.00 2.51 15.02
C GLY A 27 2.47 3.57 14.04
N PHE A 28 1.79 3.76 12.90
CA PHE A 28 2.16 4.82 11.96
C PHE A 28 1.43 6.13 12.30
N SER A 29 2.14 7.25 12.24
CA SER A 29 1.55 8.57 12.41
C SER A 29 0.81 8.99 11.14
N GLU A 30 -0.02 10.03 11.24
CA GLU A 30 -0.73 10.59 10.08
C GLU A 30 0.23 11.00 8.97
N LYS A 31 1.34 11.63 9.36
CA LYS A 31 2.36 12.04 8.40
C LYS A 31 2.95 10.84 7.66
N GLN A 32 3.26 9.78 8.40
CA GLN A 32 3.79 8.55 7.80
C GLN A 32 2.77 7.89 6.88
N LEU A 33 1.49 7.86 7.29
CA LEU A 33 0.43 7.32 6.46
C LEU A 33 0.29 8.09 5.15
N ASN A 34 0.38 9.42 5.21
CA ASN A 34 0.31 10.25 4.02
C ASN A 34 1.49 9.98 3.08
N GLU A 35 2.67 9.79 3.62
CA GLU A 35 3.85 9.47 2.82
C GLU A 35 3.69 8.12 2.11
N VAL A 36 3.19 7.11 2.82
CA VAL A 36 2.93 5.79 2.24
C VAL A 36 1.88 5.90 1.15
N LYS A 37 0.80 6.63 1.41
CA LYS A 37 -0.27 6.80 0.43
C LYS A 37 0.24 7.50 -0.83
N HIS A 38 1.06 8.53 -0.68
CA HIS A 38 1.68 9.21 -1.82
C HIS A 38 2.54 8.28 -2.64
N PHE A 39 3.33 7.44 -1.98
CA PHE A 39 4.15 6.45 -2.66
C PHE A 39 3.28 5.49 -3.47
N ILE A 40 2.20 4.99 -2.87
CA ILE A 40 1.28 4.06 -3.54
C ILE A 40 0.63 4.72 -4.75
N LEU A 41 0.15 5.96 -4.60
CA LEU A 41 -0.46 6.70 -5.70
C LEU A 41 0.51 6.90 -6.85
N LYS A 42 1.75 7.24 -6.54
CA LYS A 42 2.78 7.47 -7.55
C LYS A 42 3.12 6.20 -8.32
N HIS A 43 3.12 5.06 -7.64
CA HIS A 43 3.54 3.78 -8.22
C HIS A 43 2.39 2.80 -8.47
N LYS A 44 1.15 3.29 -8.41
CA LYS A 44 -0.03 2.41 -8.50
C LYS A 44 0.00 1.53 -9.75
N ASN A 45 0.30 2.11 -10.91
CA ASN A 45 0.32 1.34 -12.15
C ASN A 45 1.39 0.27 -12.15
N GLU A 46 2.57 0.61 -11.64
CA GLU A 46 3.68 -0.34 -11.54
C GLU A 46 3.33 -1.50 -10.60
N ILE A 47 2.71 -1.17 -9.46
CA ILE A 47 2.31 -2.16 -8.47
C ILE A 47 1.25 -3.09 -9.05
N THR A 48 0.26 -2.53 -9.73
CA THR A 48 -0.81 -3.31 -10.35
C THR A 48 -0.25 -4.21 -11.45
N ASP A 49 0.64 -3.69 -12.30
CA ASP A 49 1.27 -4.47 -13.35
C ASP A 49 2.10 -5.62 -12.78
N ALA A 50 2.87 -5.35 -11.75
CA ALA A 50 3.68 -6.38 -11.10
C ALA A 50 2.79 -7.49 -10.52
N TRP A 51 1.70 -7.11 -9.90
CA TRP A 51 0.75 -8.07 -9.33
C TRP A 51 0.12 -8.95 -10.40
N ILE A 52 -0.34 -8.33 -11.50
CA ILE A 52 -0.93 -9.05 -12.63
C ILE A 52 0.08 -10.02 -13.24
N LYS A 53 1.29 -9.58 -13.47
CA LYS A 53 2.34 -10.42 -14.02
C LYS A 53 2.65 -11.61 -13.12
N HIS A 54 2.65 -11.39 -11.82
CA HIS A 54 2.92 -12.44 -10.86
C HIS A 54 1.86 -13.56 -10.94
N PHE A 55 0.60 -13.19 -11.10
CA PHE A 55 -0.49 -14.15 -11.11
C PHE A 55 -0.82 -14.70 -12.49
N ASN A 56 -0.36 -14.07 -13.56
CA ASN A 56 -0.62 -14.51 -14.93
C ASN A 56 0.58 -15.14 -15.62
N SER A 57 1.69 -15.22 -14.95
CA SER A 57 2.91 -15.81 -15.54
C SER A 57 2.97 -17.30 -15.45
#